data_5774d8d0362b770ea3006360869d77f5
#
_entry.id   5774d8d0362b770ea3006360869d77f5
#
_cell.length_a   1.000
_cell.length_b   1.000
_cell.length_c   1.000
_cell.angle_alpha   90.00
_cell.angle_beta   90.00
_cell.angle_gamma   90.00
#
_symmetry.space_group_name_H-M   'P 1'
#
loop_
_entity.id
_entity.type
_entity.pdbx_description
1 polymer ?
#
loop_
_entity_poly.entity_id
_entity_poly.type
_entity_poly.pdbx_seq_one_letter_code
_entity_poly.pdbx_strand_id
1 'polypeptide(L)'
;MAKAATDPLVGAPARQGAAPEPRVRRFNWTQRALHWSHTISFMLLLLTGVVLLVKQVGELVGHHLQVLQIHEYISYFYIAGPLVWLILGNRRSLIRDIRQFDEWDADDVAWLKQSLRHGPSAKGLPPQGRFNAGQKLNGILTIAATVGFIVTGLVIWHVGWLPNWLKSDAISNNAVFLHQLLTYASVGLVAGHIYLAAVAKSTRPALTTIWDGTVPLSYARAHHPKWAAELEGNAVDAGAEATVVATVPDR
;
A
#
# COMPACT_ATOMS: atom_id res chain seq x y z
N MET A 1 6.88 -2.34 75.12
CA MET A 1 7.44 -3.02 73.95
C MET A 1 6.68 -2.58 72.71
N ALA A 2 7.18 -1.54 72.01
CA ALA A 2 6.55 -0.97 70.80
C ALA A 2 7.23 -1.61 69.61
N LYS A 3 6.44 -2.24 68.71
CA LYS A 3 6.87 -2.88 67.49
C LYS A 3 6.91 -1.82 66.40
N ALA A 4 8.11 -1.42 65.96
CA ALA A 4 8.29 -0.49 64.83
C ALA A 4 7.79 -1.14 63.54
N ALA A 5 6.80 -0.48 62.90
CA ALA A 5 6.35 -0.81 61.57
C ALA A 5 7.36 -0.24 60.55
N THR A 6 8.01 -1.09 59.83
CA THR A 6 8.85 -0.72 58.66
C THR A 6 7.93 -0.40 57.47
N ASP A 7 8.01 0.85 57.03
CA ASP A 7 7.35 1.39 55.86
C ASP A 7 7.99 0.81 54.57
N PRO A 8 7.24 0.17 53.64
CA PRO A 8 7.78 -0.41 52.41
C PRO A 8 7.62 0.53 51.19
N LEU A 9 7.75 1.85 51.36
CA LEU A 9 7.74 2.79 50.25
C LEU A 9 9.16 3.32 49.93
N VAL A 10 10.13 2.41 49.74
CA VAL A 10 11.34 2.77 48.98
C VAL A 10 11.01 2.59 47.52
N GLY A 11 10.88 3.71 46.81
CA GLY A 11 10.48 3.80 45.43
C GLY A 11 11.34 2.90 44.53
N ALA A 12 10.66 2.07 43.76
CA ALA A 12 11.30 1.39 42.64
C ALA A 12 11.96 2.45 41.74
N PRO A 13 13.22 2.29 41.30
CA PRO A 13 13.85 3.26 40.41
C PRO A 13 13.00 3.41 39.17
N ALA A 14 12.62 4.65 38.85
CA ALA A 14 11.95 5.00 37.60
C ALA A 14 12.77 4.32 36.48
N ARG A 15 12.10 3.51 35.65
CA ARG A 15 12.70 2.91 34.45
C ARG A 15 13.32 4.06 33.67
N GLN A 16 14.63 4.19 33.70
CA GLN A 16 15.37 5.11 32.83
C GLN A 16 14.87 4.84 31.44
N GLY A 17 14.40 5.89 30.74
CA GLY A 17 13.71 5.79 29.48
C GLY A 17 14.52 4.93 28.51
N ALA A 18 13.94 3.80 28.10
CA ALA A 18 14.56 2.95 27.09
C ALA A 18 14.82 3.83 25.86
N ALA A 19 16.05 3.77 25.33
CA ALA A 19 16.38 4.48 24.09
C ALA A 19 15.30 4.19 23.04
N PRO A 20 14.90 5.19 22.24
CA PRO A 20 13.87 4.99 21.22
C PRO A 20 14.28 3.85 20.31
N GLU A 21 13.31 2.99 19.99
CA GLU A 21 13.55 1.82 19.14
C GLU A 21 14.14 2.23 17.79
N PRO A 22 15.23 1.60 17.31
CA PRO A 22 15.80 1.86 15.99
C PRO A 22 14.76 1.69 14.89
N ARG A 23 14.74 2.64 13.96
CA ARG A 23 13.82 2.63 12.80
C ARG A 23 14.61 2.59 11.51
N VAL A 24 14.10 1.87 10.53
CA VAL A 24 14.71 1.74 9.20
C VAL A 24 13.81 2.36 8.14
N ARG A 25 14.41 3.06 7.17
CA ARG A 25 13.66 3.67 6.07
C ARG A 25 13.25 2.59 5.07
N ARG A 26 11.94 2.53 4.82
CA ARG A 26 11.35 1.60 3.85
C ARG A 26 10.94 2.30 2.55
N PHE A 27 10.30 3.47 2.66
CA PHE A 27 9.84 4.26 1.52
C PHE A 27 10.37 5.69 1.58
N ASN A 28 10.79 6.20 0.44
CA ASN A 28 11.14 7.60 0.27
C ASN A 28 9.88 8.46 0.03
N TRP A 29 10.06 9.78 -0.08
CA TRP A 29 8.94 10.70 -0.25
C TRP A 29 8.17 10.48 -1.57
N THR A 30 8.86 10.11 -2.68
CA THR A 30 8.23 9.85 -3.98
C THR A 30 7.25 8.68 -3.91
N GLN A 31 7.66 7.59 -3.27
CA GLN A 31 6.82 6.40 -3.09
C GLN A 31 5.58 6.71 -2.24
N ARG A 32 5.75 7.51 -1.18
CA ARG A 32 4.64 7.95 -0.32
C ARG A 32 3.71 8.92 -1.05
N ALA A 33 4.26 9.86 -1.81
CA ALA A 33 3.48 10.81 -2.59
C ALA A 33 2.68 10.11 -3.71
N LEU A 34 3.28 9.14 -4.40
CA LEU A 34 2.58 8.27 -5.34
C LEU A 34 1.44 7.51 -4.65
N HIS A 35 1.72 6.87 -3.51
CA HIS A 35 0.71 6.14 -2.76
C HIS A 35 -0.47 7.04 -2.38
N TRP A 36 -0.23 8.24 -1.82
CA TRP A 36 -1.30 9.14 -1.39
C TRP A 36 -2.08 9.75 -2.55
N SER A 37 -1.41 10.20 -3.62
CA SER A 37 -2.09 10.74 -4.80
C SER A 37 -2.97 9.69 -5.47
N HIS A 38 -2.46 8.45 -5.60
CA HIS A 38 -3.22 7.32 -6.11
C HIS A 38 -4.39 6.96 -5.19
N THR A 39 -4.16 6.83 -3.88
CA THR A 39 -5.18 6.46 -2.90
C THR A 39 -6.32 7.47 -2.87
N ILE A 40 -6.02 8.77 -2.81
CA ILE A 40 -7.05 9.81 -2.73
C ILE A 40 -7.90 9.82 -4.00
N SER A 41 -7.27 9.88 -5.19
CA SER A 41 -8.00 9.88 -6.45
C SER A 41 -8.79 8.58 -6.66
N PHE A 42 -8.20 7.42 -6.33
CA PHE A 42 -8.89 6.13 -6.43
C PHE A 42 -10.10 6.04 -5.50
N MET A 43 -9.98 6.45 -4.24
CA MET A 43 -11.10 6.40 -3.29
C MET A 43 -12.24 7.32 -3.72
N LEU A 44 -11.94 8.51 -4.25
CA LEU A 44 -12.95 9.41 -4.80
C LEU A 44 -13.62 8.82 -6.05
N LEU A 45 -12.85 8.17 -6.95
CA LEU A 45 -13.38 7.45 -8.10
C LEU A 45 -14.24 6.26 -7.69
N LEU A 46 -13.82 5.51 -6.67
CA LEU A 46 -14.59 4.39 -6.15
C LEU A 46 -15.94 4.86 -5.57
N LEU A 47 -15.93 5.93 -4.77
CA LEU A 47 -17.15 6.51 -4.19
C LEU A 47 -18.10 7.02 -5.27
N THR A 48 -17.62 7.81 -6.24
CA THR A 48 -18.45 8.28 -7.36
C THR A 48 -18.89 7.13 -8.25
N GLY A 49 -18.01 6.13 -8.49
CA GLY A 49 -18.34 4.92 -9.23
C GLY A 49 -19.45 4.09 -8.59
N VAL A 50 -19.46 3.94 -7.27
CA VAL A 50 -20.55 3.27 -6.54
C VAL A 50 -21.87 4.03 -6.69
N VAL A 51 -21.85 5.36 -6.64
CA VAL A 51 -23.05 6.18 -6.89
C VAL A 51 -23.59 5.97 -8.31
N LEU A 52 -22.71 5.89 -9.30
CA LEU A 52 -23.08 5.66 -10.70
C LEU A 52 -23.55 4.23 -10.99
N LEU A 53 -23.01 3.25 -10.24
CA LEU A 53 -23.24 1.82 -10.45
C LEU A 53 -24.48 1.31 -9.70
N VAL A 54 -24.70 1.74 -8.47
CA VAL A 54 -25.76 1.24 -7.58
C VAL A 54 -26.96 2.15 -7.65
N LYS A 55 -28.01 1.73 -8.36
CA LYS A 55 -29.21 2.52 -8.63
C LYS A 55 -29.79 3.17 -7.37
N GLN A 56 -29.93 2.42 -6.29
CA GLN A 56 -30.49 2.92 -5.01
C GLN A 56 -29.67 4.05 -4.42
N VAL A 57 -28.32 3.96 -4.51
CA VAL A 57 -27.41 5.01 -4.04
C VAL A 57 -27.49 6.23 -4.97
N GLY A 58 -27.54 6.00 -6.28
CA GLY A 58 -27.70 7.05 -7.27
C GLY A 58 -28.99 7.84 -7.11
N GLU A 59 -30.11 7.17 -6.83
CA GLU A 59 -31.41 7.81 -6.57
C GLU A 59 -31.39 8.62 -5.27
N LEU A 60 -30.69 8.14 -4.24
CA LEU A 60 -30.55 8.84 -2.96
C LEU A 60 -29.70 10.11 -3.09
N VAL A 61 -28.60 10.04 -3.83
CA VAL A 61 -27.68 11.18 -4.05
C VAL A 61 -28.27 12.18 -5.04
N GLY A 62 -28.99 11.71 -6.06
CA GLY A 62 -29.46 12.53 -7.17
C GLY A 62 -28.30 13.02 -8.05
N HIS A 63 -28.60 14.00 -8.93
CA HIS A 63 -27.57 14.72 -9.69
C HIS A 63 -26.61 13.84 -10.52
N HIS A 64 -27.11 12.76 -11.10
CA HIS A 64 -26.31 11.73 -11.80
C HIS A 64 -25.31 12.32 -12.82
N LEU A 65 -25.69 13.34 -13.61
CA LEU A 65 -24.78 13.96 -14.58
C LEU A 65 -23.62 14.69 -13.90
N GLN A 66 -23.86 15.36 -12.78
CA GLN A 66 -22.80 16.04 -12.03
C GLN A 66 -21.84 15.03 -11.39
N VAL A 67 -22.36 13.92 -10.86
CA VAL A 67 -21.51 12.84 -10.33
C VAL A 67 -20.63 12.24 -11.42
N LEU A 68 -21.19 12.03 -12.63
CA LEU A 68 -20.44 11.56 -13.80
C LEU A 68 -19.31 12.53 -14.16
N GLN A 69 -19.60 13.84 -14.25
CA GLN A 69 -18.61 14.87 -14.54
C GLN A 69 -17.50 14.91 -13.47
N ILE A 70 -17.86 14.80 -12.18
CA ILE A 70 -16.88 14.74 -11.08
C ILE A 70 -15.99 13.49 -11.24
N HIS A 71 -16.58 12.33 -11.56
CA HIS A 71 -15.86 11.10 -11.82
C HIS A 71 -14.84 11.26 -12.95
N GLU A 72 -15.25 11.86 -14.06
CA GLU A 72 -14.39 12.18 -15.19
C GLU A 72 -13.26 13.13 -14.80
N TYR A 73 -13.53 14.24 -14.09
CA TYR A 73 -12.50 15.17 -13.65
C TYR A 73 -11.47 14.52 -12.70
N ILE A 74 -11.92 13.70 -11.76
CA ILE A 74 -11.01 12.98 -10.87
C ILE A 74 -10.15 11.98 -11.63
N SER A 75 -10.67 11.38 -12.72
CA SER A 75 -9.92 10.43 -13.54
C SER A 75 -8.67 11.05 -14.19
N TYR A 76 -8.68 12.34 -14.52
CA TYR A 76 -7.48 13.04 -14.99
C TYR A 76 -6.36 13.03 -13.95
N PHE A 77 -6.69 13.29 -12.67
CA PHE A 77 -5.70 13.25 -11.60
C PHE A 77 -5.22 11.82 -11.35
N TYR A 78 -6.11 10.85 -11.46
CA TYR A 78 -5.76 9.43 -11.33
C TYR A 78 -4.79 8.96 -12.41
N ILE A 79 -4.98 9.40 -13.65
CA ILE A 79 -4.09 9.09 -14.78
C ILE A 79 -2.77 9.89 -14.67
N ALA A 80 -2.85 11.18 -14.35
CA ALA A 80 -1.69 12.05 -14.31
C ALA A 80 -0.77 11.76 -13.11
N GLY A 81 -1.31 11.36 -11.96
CA GLY A 81 -0.55 11.17 -10.71
C GLY A 81 0.67 10.27 -10.87
N PRO A 82 0.53 9.00 -11.33
CA PRO A 82 1.68 8.11 -11.56
C PRO A 82 2.70 8.68 -12.55
N LEU A 83 2.25 9.33 -13.61
CA LEU A 83 3.12 9.95 -14.63
C LEU A 83 3.92 11.11 -14.05
N VAL A 84 3.29 11.97 -13.27
CA VAL A 84 3.96 13.09 -12.59
C VAL A 84 5.07 12.56 -11.68
N TRP A 85 4.78 11.55 -10.86
CA TRP A 85 5.79 11.01 -9.95
C TRP A 85 6.89 10.20 -10.65
N LEU A 86 6.59 9.61 -11.82
CA LEU A 86 7.60 8.97 -12.65
C LEU A 86 8.56 9.99 -13.30
N ILE A 87 8.08 11.21 -13.61
CA ILE A 87 8.87 12.27 -14.24
C ILE A 87 9.61 13.11 -13.19
N LEU A 88 8.89 13.61 -12.17
CA LEU A 88 9.41 14.55 -11.19
C LEU A 88 10.02 13.91 -9.94
N GLY A 89 9.66 12.65 -9.67
CA GLY A 89 10.10 11.93 -8.49
C GLY A 89 11.34 11.06 -8.73
N ASN A 90 11.68 10.27 -7.72
CA ASN A 90 12.75 9.28 -7.81
C ASN A 90 12.28 8.04 -8.59
N ARG A 91 12.32 8.11 -9.93
CA ARG A 91 11.88 7.01 -10.80
C ARG A 91 12.63 5.70 -10.56
N ARG A 92 13.90 5.76 -10.11
CA ARG A 92 14.68 4.54 -9.81
C ARG A 92 14.06 3.75 -8.69
N SER A 93 13.55 4.42 -7.66
CA SER A 93 12.85 3.75 -6.55
C SER A 93 11.53 3.12 -6.99
N LEU A 94 10.77 3.80 -7.86
CA LEU A 94 9.50 3.27 -8.38
C LEU A 94 9.71 2.04 -9.28
N ILE A 95 10.70 2.10 -10.18
CA ILE A 95 11.06 0.97 -11.06
C ILE A 95 11.57 -0.22 -10.22
N ARG A 96 12.37 0.04 -9.19
CA ARG A 96 12.82 -0.99 -8.26
C ARG A 96 11.65 -1.68 -7.56
N ASP A 97 10.65 -0.94 -7.12
CA ASP A 97 9.47 -1.53 -6.46
C ASP A 97 8.68 -2.42 -7.43
N ILE A 98 8.48 -1.97 -8.68
CA ILE A 98 7.81 -2.79 -9.72
C ILE A 98 8.59 -4.08 -9.96
N ARG A 99 9.91 -4.02 -10.08
CA ARG A 99 10.75 -5.23 -10.24
C ARG A 99 10.63 -6.16 -9.03
N GLN A 100 10.68 -5.62 -7.82
CA GLN A 100 10.50 -6.43 -6.60
C GLN A 100 9.11 -7.07 -6.49
N PHE A 101 8.07 -6.52 -7.10
CA PHE A 101 6.77 -7.19 -7.18
C PHE A 101 6.79 -8.40 -8.12
N ASP A 102 7.62 -8.36 -9.17
CA ASP A 102 7.76 -9.43 -10.16
C ASP A 102 8.78 -10.51 -9.75
N GLU A 103 9.67 -10.23 -8.79
CA GLU A 103 10.67 -11.17 -8.26
C GLU A 103 10.03 -12.13 -7.25
N TRP A 104 9.67 -13.35 -7.72
CA TRP A 104 9.08 -14.39 -6.88
C TRP A 104 10.05 -15.55 -6.67
N ASP A 105 10.13 -16.04 -5.43
CA ASP A 105 10.90 -17.22 -5.06
C ASP A 105 10.03 -18.30 -4.38
N ALA A 106 10.65 -19.41 -3.99
CA ALA A 106 9.95 -20.52 -3.33
C ALA A 106 9.35 -20.10 -1.97
N ASP A 107 10.02 -19.19 -1.25
CA ASP A 107 9.54 -18.70 0.04
C ASP A 107 8.30 -17.84 -0.12
N ASP A 108 8.19 -17.05 -1.20
CA ASP A 108 6.98 -16.27 -1.50
C ASP A 108 5.76 -17.17 -1.71
N VAL A 109 5.93 -18.23 -2.51
CA VAL A 109 4.86 -19.20 -2.78
C VAL A 109 4.46 -19.95 -1.51
N ALA A 110 5.44 -20.39 -0.73
CA ALA A 110 5.21 -21.07 0.54
C ALA A 110 4.53 -20.15 1.56
N TRP A 111 4.98 -18.87 1.65
CA TRP A 111 4.37 -17.86 2.50
C TRP A 111 2.90 -17.64 2.14
N LEU A 112 2.59 -17.48 0.85
CA LEU A 112 1.21 -17.28 0.40
C LEU A 112 0.31 -18.45 0.78
N LYS A 113 0.76 -19.70 0.53
CA LYS A 113 0.01 -20.90 0.89
C LYS A 113 -0.23 -21.01 2.41
N GLN A 114 0.79 -20.73 3.21
CA GLN A 114 0.69 -20.82 4.67
C GLN A 114 -0.14 -19.66 5.24
N SER A 115 0.01 -18.43 4.73
CA SER A 115 -0.75 -17.28 5.18
C SER A 115 -2.25 -17.39 4.89
N LEU A 116 -2.64 -18.04 3.79
CA LEU A 116 -4.06 -18.33 3.50
C LEU A 116 -4.67 -19.33 4.48
N ARG A 117 -3.86 -20.25 5.04
CA ARG A 117 -4.34 -21.27 6.01
C ARG A 117 -4.33 -20.77 7.46
N HIS A 118 -3.32 -19.99 7.83
CA HIS A 118 -3.03 -19.66 9.23
C HIS A 118 -3.09 -18.14 9.52
N GLY A 119 -3.29 -17.32 8.49
CA GLY A 119 -3.24 -15.86 8.55
C GLY A 119 -1.85 -15.30 8.24
N PRO A 120 -1.80 -14.03 7.76
CA PRO A 120 -0.55 -13.39 7.28
C PRO A 120 0.42 -13.00 8.39
N SER A 121 0.06 -13.23 9.64
CA SER A 121 0.88 -12.94 10.83
C SER A 121 1.16 -14.19 11.67
N ALA A 122 0.92 -15.38 11.12
CA ALA A 122 1.21 -16.63 11.81
C ALA A 122 2.72 -16.76 12.10
N LYS A 123 3.05 -17.45 13.20
CA LYS A 123 4.45 -17.76 13.51
C LYS A 123 4.99 -18.81 12.56
N GLY A 124 6.29 -18.69 12.21
CA GLY A 124 6.96 -19.67 11.36
C GLY A 124 6.66 -19.56 9.87
N LEU A 125 6.07 -18.45 9.42
CA LEU A 125 5.95 -18.18 7.99
C LEU A 125 7.35 -18.08 7.33
N PRO A 126 7.48 -18.51 6.06
CA PRO A 126 8.74 -18.40 5.32
C PRO A 126 9.29 -16.97 5.29
N PRO A 127 10.62 -16.80 5.28
CA PRO A 127 11.26 -15.49 5.35
C PRO A 127 10.95 -14.66 4.10
N GLN A 128 10.67 -13.36 4.32
CA GLN A 128 10.27 -12.44 3.27
C GLN A 128 11.28 -11.30 3.09
N GLY A 129 11.38 -10.80 1.86
CA GLY A 129 12.15 -9.61 1.51
C GLY A 129 11.43 -8.31 1.92
N ARG A 130 11.83 -7.20 1.31
CA ARG A 130 11.24 -5.86 1.58
C ARG A 130 9.71 -5.83 1.39
N PHE A 131 9.20 -6.59 0.42
CA PHE A 131 7.78 -6.89 0.26
C PHE A 131 7.54 -8.37 0.51
N ASN A 132 6.50 -8.69 1.28
CA ASN A 132 6.06 -10.08 1.39
C ASN A 132 5.17 -10.46 0.19
N ALA A 133 4.94 -11.76 0.00
CA ALA A 133 4.19 -12.27 -1.14
C ALA A 133 2.78 -11.66 -1.27
N GLY A 134 2.10 -11.40 -0.15
CA GLY A 134 0.80 -10.72 -0.16
C GLY A 134 0.90 -9.28 -0.65
N GLN A 135 1.95 -8.56 -0.28
CA GLN A 135 2.20 -7.18 -0.73
C GLN A 135 2.61 -7.14 -2.21
N LYS A 136 3.42 -8.11 -2.68
CA LYS A 136 3.75 -8.27 -4.11
C LYS A 136 2.48 -8.49 -4.93
N LEU A 137 1.64 -9.45 -4.52
CA LEU A 137 0.37 -9.73 -5.18
C LEU A 137 -0.55 -8.51 -5.20
N ASN A 138 -0.71 -7.83 -4.06
CA ASN A 138 -1.50 -6.60 -3.99
C ASN A 138 -0.96 -5.51 -4.92
N GLY A 139 0.36 -5.34 -5.01
CA GLY A 139 1.00 -4.39 -5.93
C GLY A 139 0.70 -4.71 -7.39
N ILE A 140 0.87 -5.97 -7.81
CA ILE A 140 0.57 -6.45 -9.17
C ILE A 140 -0.91 -6.24 -9.50
N LEU A 141 -1.82 -6.64 -8.61
CA LEU A 141 -3.25 -6.49 -8.82
C LEU A 141 -3.67 -5.01 -8.89
N THR A 142 -3.07 -4.15 -8.07
CA THR A 142 -3.31 -2.70 -8.11
C THR A 142 -2.86 -2.10 -9.44
N ILE A 143 -1.67 -2.46 -9.94
CA ILE A 143 -1.18 -1.99 -11.25
C ILE A 143 -2.10 -2.48 -12.36
N ALA A 144 -2.46 -3.76 -12.37
CA ALA A 144 -3.34 -4.35 -13.37
C ALA A 144 -4.74 -3.69 -13.36
N ALA A 145 -5.32 -3.47 -12.17
CA ALA A 145 -6.59 -2.79 -12.02
C ALA A 145 -6.51 -1.33 -12.50
N THR A 146 -5.42 -0.62 -12.16
CA THR A 146 -5.20 0.76 -12.61
C THR A 146 -5.18 0.85 -14.14
N VAL A 147 -4.41 -0.02 -14.80
CA VAL A 147 -4.38 -0.09 -16.28
C VAL A 147 -5.76 -0.45 -16.83
N GLY A 148 -6.43 -1.43 -16.25
CA GLY A 148 -7.78 -1.85 -16.65
C GLY A 148 -8.80 -0.72 -16.53
N PHE A 149 -8.81 0.02 -15.43
CA PHE A 149 -9.70 1.18 -15.25
C PHE A 149 -9.40 2.29 -16.24
N ILE A 150 -8.13 2.60 -16.49
CA ILE A 150 -7.76 3.63 -17.47
C ILE A 150 -8.24 3.23 -18.87
N VAL A 151 -7.91 2.01 -19.31
CA VAL A 151 -8.29 1.54 -20.65
C VAL A 151 -9.80 1.51 -20.83
N THR A 152 -10.53 0.88 -19.91
CA THR A 152 -11.98 0.78 -20.00
C THR A 152 -12.66 2.14 -19.89
N GLY A 153 -12.18 3.01 -18.98
CA GLY A 153 -12.69 4.37 -18.82
C GLY A 153 -12.52 5.23 -20.07
N LEU A 154 -11.35 5.18 -20.72
CA LEU A 154 -11.10 5.90 -21.99
C LEU A 154 -12.00 5.41 -23.12
N VAL A 155 -12.28 4.10 -23.18
CA VAL A 155 -13.21 3.53 -24.17
C VAL A 155 -14.64 3.97 -23.89
N ILE A 156 -15.11 3.89 -22.64
CA ILE A 156 -16.47 4.32 -22.24
C ILE A 156 -16.68 5.81 -22.54
N TRP A 157 -15.67 6.61 -22.29
CA TRP A 157 -15.72 8.06 -22.50
C TRP A 157 -15.66 8.46 -23.98
N HIS A 158 -15.39 7.53 -24.90
CA HIS A 158 -15.26 7.78 -26.33
C HIS A 158 -14.32 8.94 -26.67
N VAL A 159 -13.16 9.02 -26.01
CA VAL A 159 -12.20 10.11 -26.25
C VAL A 159 -11.91 10.28 -27.74
N GLY A 160 -11.87 11.55 -28.21
CA GLY A 160 -11.87 11.88 -29.62
C GLY A 160 -10.75 11.24 -30.45
N TRP A 161 -9.58 11.04 -29.86
CA TRP A 161 -8.41 10.43 -30.51
C TRP A 161 -8.44 8.90 -30.61
N LEU A 162 -9.41 8.21 -29.98
CA LEU A 162 -9.56 6.76 -30.13
C LEU A 162 -10.01 6.39 -31.55
N PRO A 163 -9.48 5.32 -32.13
CA PRO A 163 -9.95 4.76 -33.39
C PRO A 163 -11.44 4.45 -33.36
N ASN A 164 -12.14 4.68 -34.47
CA ASN A 164 -13.60 4.49 -34.56
C ASN A 164 -14.06 3.05 -34.24
N TRP A 165 -13.24 2.04 -34.55
CA TRP A 165 -13.56 0.65 -34.21
C TRP A 165 -13.64 0.39 -32.70
N LEU A 166 -12.93 1.16 -31.86
CA LEU A 166 -13.05 1.12 -30.41
C LEU A 166 -14.29 1.82 -29.86
N LYS A 167 -14.99 2.59 -30.69
CA LYS A 167 -16.19 3.33 -30.30
C LYS A 167 -17.49 2.61 -30.66
N SER A 168 -17.40 1.33 -31.11
CA SER A 168 -18.60 0.55 -31.40
C SER A 168 -19.35 0.20 -30.11
N ASP A 169 -20.69 0.10 -30.21
CA ASP A 169 -21.54 -0.24 -29.04
C ASP A 169 -21.14 -1.55 -28.38
N ALA A 170 -20.74 -2.55 -29.15
CA ALA A 170 -20.30 -3.83 -28.61
C ALA A 170 -19.04 -3.69 -27.73
N ILE A 171 -18.05 -2.90 -28.16
CA ILE A 171 -16.82 -2.68 -27.41
C ILE A 171 -17.11 -1.80 -26.19
N SER A 172 -17.93 -0.75 -26.35
CA SER A 172 -18.33 0.12 -25.23
C SER A 172 -19.07 -0.65 -24.15
N ASN A 173 -20.02 -1.51 -24.50
CA ASN A 173 -20.75 -2.34 -23.54
C ASN A 173 -19.83 -3.32 -22.80
N ASN A 174 -18.87 -3.95 -23.50
CA ASN A 174 -17.87 -4.80 -22.87
C ASN A 174 -16.94 -4.00 -21.94
N ALA A 175 -16.57 -2.78 -22.32
CA ALA A 175 -15.75 -1.90 -21.48
C ALA A 175 -16.51 -1.50 -20.20
N VAL A 176 -17.81 -1.17 -20.30
CA VAL A 176 -18.67 -0.92 -19.13
C VAL A 176 -18.71 -2.13 -18.22
N PHE A 177 -18.96 -3.33 -18.76
CA PHE A 177 -18.99 -4.56 -17.97
C PHE A 177 -17.66 -4.82 -17.23
N LEU A 178 -16.53 -4.69 -17.93
CA LEU A 178 -15.20 -4.89 -17.33
C LEU A 178 -14.88 -3.82 -16.27
N HIS A 179 -15.26 -2.56 -16.51
CA HIS A 179 -15.10 -1.47 -15.56
C HIS A 179 -15.86 -1.73 -14.25
N GLN A 180 -17.10 -2.20 -14.37
CA GLN A 180 -17.93 -2.59 -13.23
C GLN A 180 -17.35 -3.79 -12.50
N LEU A 181 -16.89 -4.82 -13.21
CA LEU A 181 -16.25 -6.00 -12.62
C LEU A 181 -14.98 -5.61 -11.82
N LEU A 182 -14.15 -4.73 -12.39
CA LEU A 182 -12.98 -4.18 -11.72
C LEU A 182 -13.40 -3.38 -10.47
N THR A 183 -14.51 -2.65 -10.51
CA THR A 183 -15.03 -1.92 -9.34
C THR A 183 -15.37 -2.88 -8.21
N TYR A 184 -16.13 -3.95 -8.46
CA TYR A 184 -16.45 -4.95 -7.44
C TYR A 184 -15.20 -5.64 -6.87
N ALA A 185 -14.28 -6.06 -7.74
CA ALA A 185 -13.02 -6.68 -7.32
C ALA A 185 -12.19 -5.72 -6.46
N SER A 186 -12.15 -4.45 -6.82
CA SER A 186 -11.39 -3.42 -6.09
C SER A 186 -11.97 -3.11 -4.71
N VAL A 187 -13.27 -3.19 -4.51
CA VAL A 187 -13.87 -3.04 -3.17
C VAL A 187 -13.30 -4.09 -2.22
N GLY A 188 -13.25 -5.35 -2.64
CA GLY A 188 -12.68 -6.44 -1.82
C GLY A 188 -11.18 -6.26 -1.56
N LEU A 189 -10.43 -5.90 -2.61
CA LEU A 189 -8.98 -5.68 -2.52
C LEU A 189 -8.63 -4.53 -1.57
N VAL A 190 -9.33 -3.41 -1.69
CA VAL A 190 -9.13 -2.22 -0.84
C VAL A 190 -9.55 -2.48 0.60
N ALA A 191 -10.69 -3.15 0.82
CA ALA A 191 -11.13 -3.51 2.16
C ALA A 191 -10.10 -4.41 2.87
N GLY A 192 -9.57 -5.43 2.17
CA GLY A 192 -8.52 -6.29 2.68
C GLY A 192 -7.21 -5.53 2.95
N HIS A 193 -6.82 -4.64 2.03
CA HIS A 193 -5.64 -3.79 2.21
C HIS A 193 -5.77 -2.88 3.44
N ILE A 194 -6.88 -2.16 3.58
CA ILE A 194 -7.12 -1.28 4.73
C ILE A 194 -7.15 -2.08 6.03
N TYR A 195 -7.81 -3.25 6.04
CA TYR A 195 -7.84 -4.12 7.22
C TYR A 195 -6.43 -4.50 7.66
N LEU A 196 -5.60 -5.01 6.76
CA LEU A 196 -4.23 -5.42 7.08
C LEU A 196 -3.32 -4.23 7.42
N ALA A 197 -3.50 -3.07 6.79
CA ALA A 197 -2.66 -1.90 7.02
C ALA A 197 -3.01 -1.15 8.32
N ALA A 198 -4.29 -1.03 8.66
CA ALA A 198 -4.73 -0.12 9.72
C ALA A 198 -5.41 -0.82 10.91
N VAL A 199 -6.04 -1.97 10.70
CA VAL A 199 -6.86 -2.65 11.73
C VAL A 199 -6.11 -3.81 12.38
N ALA A 200 -5.45 -4.66 11.61
CA ALA A 200 -4.74 -5.83 12.11
C ALA A 200 -3.53 -5.41 12.97
N LYS A 201 -3.56 -5.74 14.26
CA LYS A 201 -2.57 -5.29 15.25
C LYS A 201 -1.12 -5.68 14.89
N SER A 202 -0.92 -6.85 14.31
CA SER A 202 0.39 -7.40 13.95
C SER A 202 1.05 -6.68 12.76
N THR A 203 0.26 -6.17 11.82
CA THR A 203 0.76 -5.50 10.61
C THR A 203 0.65 -3.98 10.67
N ARG A 204 -0.16 -3.44 11.60
CA ARG A 204 -0.36 -2.00 11.80
C ARG A 204 0.92 -1.18 11.99
N PRO A 205 2.03 -1.68 12.61
CA PRO A 205 3.28 -0.92 12.67
C PRO A 205 3.84 -0.53 11.29
N ALA A 206 3.50 -1.27 10.22
CA ALA A 206 3.88 -0.90 8.86
C ALA A 206 3.16 0.36 8.32
N LEU A 207 2.07 0.80 8.96
CA LEU A 207 1.33 2.01 8.56
C LEU A 207 2.22 3.27 8.58
N THR A 208 3.20 3.33 9.49
CA THR A 208 4.15 4.46 9.55
C THR A 208 4.94 4.62 8.26
N THR A 209 5.13 3.55 7.48
CA THR A 209 5.88 3.62 6.20
C THR A 209 5.27 4.56 5.18
N ILE A 210 3.95 4.74 5.19
CA ILE A 210 3.27 5.67 4.26
C ILE A 210 3.15 7.10 4.84
N TRP A 211 3.43 7.29 6.14
CA TRP A 211 3.45 8.59 6.80
C TRP A 211 4.85 9.19 6.82
N ASP A 212 5.79 8.55 7.52
CA ASP A 212 7.17 9.03 7.70
C ASP A 212 8.21 8.27 6.86
N GLY A 213 7.80 7.18 6.22
CA GLY A 213 8.67 6.36 5.38
C GLY A 213 9.45 5.30 6.14
N THR A 214 9.27 5.18 7.46
CA THR A 214 10.07 4.29 8.31
C THR A 214 9.24 3.20 8.96
N VAL A 215 9.92 2.18 9.47
CA VAL A 215 9.30 1.10 10.26
C VAL A 215 10.26 0.71 11.38
N PRO A 216 9.78 0.25 12.55
CA PRO A 216 10.63 -0.28 13.59
C PRO A 216 11.51 -1.44 13.08
N LEU A 217 12.79 -1.49 13.50
CA LEU A 217 13.70 -2.56 13.10
C LEU A 217 13.23 -3.93 13.61
N SER A 218 12.63 -3.99 14.79
CA SER A 218 12.02 -5.22 15.32
C SER A 218 10.91 -5.75 14.42
N TYR A 219 10.09 -4.84 13.85
CA TYR A 219 9.07 -5.21 12.87
C TYR A 219 9.70 -5.74 11.58
N ALA A 220 10.76 -5.08 11.07
CA ALA A 220 11.45 -5.55 9.87
C ALA A 220 12.03 -6.96 10.07
N ARG A 221 12.68 -7.22 11.22
CA ARG A 221 13.19 -8.56 11.57
C ARG A 221 12.11 -9.61 11.68
N ALA A 222 10.94 -9.27 12.23
CA ALA A 222 9.86 -10.22 12.45
C ALA A 222 9.08 -10.56 11.16
N HIS A 223 8.88 -9.57 10.27
CA HIS A 223 7.99 -9.71 9.10
C HIS A 223 8.73 -9.72 7.75
N HIS A 224 9.97 -9.21 7.72
CA HIS A 224 10.80 -9.05 6.53
C HIS A 224 12.25 -9.46 6.80
N PRO A 225 12.52 -10.69 7.30
CA PRO A 225 13.83 -11.06 7.79
C PRO A 225 14.93 -11.06 6.72
N LYS A 226 14.63 -11.38 5.46
CA LYS A 226 15.61 -11.26 4.36
C LYS A 226 16.04 -9.80 4.17
N TRP A 227 15.08 -8.88 4.18
CA TRP A 227 15.37 -7.45 4.07
C TRP A 227 16.11 -6.90 5.31
N ALA A 228 15.78 -7.34 6.51
CA ALA A 228 16.49 -6.93 7.73
C ALA A 228 17.95 -7.38 7.69
N ALA A 229 18.22 -8.60 7.24
CA ALA A 229 19.59 -9.12 7.08
C ALA A 229 20.41 -8.32 6.04
N GLU A 230 19.80 -7.93 4.91
CA GLU A 230 20.42 -7.06 3.90
C GLU A 230 20.82 -5.69 4.51
N LEU A 231 19.93 -5.09 5.31
CA LEU A 231 20.20 -3.80 5.96
C LEU A 231 21.34 -3.89 6.96
N GLU A 232 21.39 -4.97 7.74
CA GLU A 232 22.43 -5.21 8.74
C GLU A 232 23.78 -5.55 8.08
N GLY A 233 23.79 -6.35 7.02
CA GLY A 233 24.99 -6.62 6.23
C GLY A 233 25.60 -5.35 5.62
N ASN A 234 24.78 -4.52 4.99
CA ASN A 234 25.23 -3.25 4.41
C ASN A 234 25.75 -2.26 5.47
N ALA A 235 25.21 -2.28 6.69
CA ALA A 235 25.67 -1.44 7.78
C ALA A 235 27.06 -1.86 8.28
N VAL A 236 27.32 -3.17 8.37
CA VAL A 236 28.63 -3.73 8.74
C VAL A 236 29.68 -3.37 7.68
N ASP A 237 29.37 -3.54 6.40
CA ASP A 237 30.28 -3.23 5.29
C ASP A 237 30.62 -1.74 5.21
N ALA A 238 29.69 -0.87 5.65
CA ALA A 238 29.91 0.57 5.70
C ALA A 238 30.73 1.05 6.93
N GLY A 239 31.14 0.15 7.83
CA GLY A 239 31.88 0.49 9.03
C GLY A 239 31.07 1.30 10.05
N ALA A 240 29.75 1.29 9.94
CA ALA A 240 28.85 1.98 10.85
C ALA A 240 28.54 1.07 12.05
N GLU A 241 29.20 1.30 13.20
CA GLU A 241 28.70 0.77 14.46
C GLU A 241 27.24 1.19 14.63
N ALA A 242 26.36 0.19 14.62
CA ALA A 242 24.97 0.14 15.15
C ALA A 242 24.14 1.45 15.23
N THR A 243 24.40 2.44 14.43
CA THR A 243 23.45 3.54 14.20
C THR A 243 22.67 3.22 12.94
N VAL A 244 21.77 2.24 13.05
CA VAL A 244 20.79 1.90 11.99
C VAL A 244 19.69 2.98 11.96
N VAL A 245 20.10 4.21 11.81
CA VAL A 245 19.36 5.25 11.14
C VAL A 245 20.04 5.37 9.78
N ALA A 246 19.86 4.36 8.95
CA ALA A 246 20.28 4.47 7.57
C ALA A 246 19.47 5.60 6.95
N THR A 247 20.02 6.78 6.96
CA THR A 247 19.68 7.86 6.06
C THR A 247 19.94 7.35 4.64
N VAL A 248 18.96 6.64 4.08
CA VAL A 248 18.91 6.53 2.62
C VAL A 248 18.67 7.96 2.16
N PRO A 249 19.63 8.59 1.44
CA PRO A 249 19.48 9.96 1.00
C PRO A 249 18.18 10.10 0.19
N ASP A 250 17.44 11.16 0.44
CA ASP A 250 16.25 11.57 -0.35
C ASP A 250 16.64 12.10 -1.76
N ARG A 251 17.77 11.64 -2.34
CA ARG A 251 18.23 12.09 -3.66
C ARG A 251 17.97 11.05 -4.74
#